data_9e5ad2f02a631fe02db88f47070e18bc
#
_entry.id   9e5ad2f02a631fe02db88f47070e18bc
#
_cell.length_a   1.000
_cell.length_b   1.000
_cell.length_c   1.000
_cell.angle_alpha   90.00
_cell.angle_beta   90.00
_cell.angle_gamma   90.00
#
_symmetry.space_group_name_H-M   'P 1'
#
loop_
_entity.id
_entity.type
_entity.pdbx_description
1 polymer ?
#
loop_
_entity_poly.entity_id
_entity_poly.type
_entity_poly.pdbx_seq_one_letter_code
_entity_poly.pdbx_strand_id
1 'polypeptide(L)'
;RDEAQETDDRIHEAFSQAAGARAVLQLLTEYEYCMENDIPIGFFKKLLWRFRYRIRKFEFLTWHPDTVCESFENLYYRKRIAEIQGEIDGLNKKLALYNFDEKMKQYTEDSIRIFKASLAKKYHKAKHARVYTASDLKCKASEFTDDYPVILSTTYSLTSSLSPEYLYDYVIIDEVSQVDLATGALAFSCAKKAVIVGDRKQLPNVVDRETKAKVEQIFSQYALPEAYRYTTHSLLSSAVEVFSDAPRVLLREHYRCHPEIIGFCNKRFYNNELIVMTKSEGERPLAVYRTVAGNHARGHVN
;
A
#
# COMPACT_ATOMS: atom_id res chain seq x y z
N ARG A 1 13.94 -26.12 30.63
CA ARG A 1 12.72 -26.16 29.71
C ARG A 1 11.47 -26.46 30.54
N ASP A 2 11.52 -27.38 31.50
CA ASP A 2 10.35 -27.77 32.31
C ASP A 2 9.92 -26.68 33.30
N GLU A 3 10.86 -25.96 33.94
CA GLU A 3 10.56 -24.89 34.90
C GLU A 3 9.89 -23.67 34.23
N ALA A 4 10.35 -23.29 33.04
CA ALA A 4 9.75 -22.16 32.27
C ALA A 4 8.32 -22.51 31.83
N GLN A 5 8.08 -23.77 31.44
CA GLN A 5 6.74 -24.23 31.05
C GLN A 5 5.80 -24.23 32.25
N GLU A 6 6.26 -24.68 33.43
CA GLU A 6 5.46 -24.68 34.67
C GLU A 6 5.10 -23.25 35.11
N THR A 7 6.03 -22.30 34.95
CA THR A 7 5.80 -20.88 35.26
C THR A 7 4.77 -20.26 34.33
N ASP A 8 4.85 -20.54 33.05
CA ASP A 8 3.90 -20.07 32.04
C ASP A 8 2.48 -20.62 32.31
N ASP A 9 2.35 -21.88 32.70
CA ASP A 9 1.06 -22.50 33.03
C ASP A 9 0.44 -21.90 34.29
N ARG A 10 1.24 -21.59 35.29
CA ARG A 10 0.79 -20.92 36.55
C ARG A 10 0.32 -19.49 36.26
N ILE A 11 1.00 -18.75 35.38
CA ILE A 11 0.54 -17.43 34.94
C ILE A 11 -0.78 -17.53 34.16
N HIS A 12 -0.89 -18.52 33.28
CA HIS A 12 -2.13 -18.76 32.56
C HIS A 12 -3.30 -19.02 33.49
N GLU A 13 -3.10 -19.80 34.56
CA GLU A 13 -4.10 -20.06 35.59
C GLU A 13 -4.44 -18.83 36.45
N ALA A 14 -3.49 -17.90 36.60
CA ALA A 14 -3.71 -16.68 37.35
C ALA A 14 -4.77 -15.76 36.70
N PHE A 15 -5.01 -15.88 35.41
CA PHE A 15 -6.04 -15.12 34.70
C PHE A 15 -7.34 -15.90 34.50
N SER A 16 -8.44 -15.19 34.44
CA SER A 16 -9.71 -15.74 33.96
C SER A 16 -9.59 -16.07 32.47
N GLN A 17 -10.24 -17.15 32.03
CA GLN A 17 -10.34 -17.48 30.59
C GLN A 17 -10.94 -16.33 29.76
N ALA A 18 -11.77 -15.50 30.38
CA ALA A 18 -12.37 -14.33 29.73
C ALA A 18 -11.46 -13.09 29.67
N ALA A 19 -10.22 -13.16 30.21
CA ALA A 19 -9.23 -12.08 30.07
C ALA A 19 -8.62 -12.12 28.66
N GLY A 20 -8.85 -11.06 27.87
CA GLY A 20 -8.26 -10.93 26.52
C GLY A 20 -6.79 -10.50 26.54
N ALA A 21 -6.11 -10.61 25.40
CA ALA A 21 -4.72 -10.20 25.24
C ALA A 21 -4.45 -8.77 25.68
N ARG A 22 -5.34 -7.83 25.35
CA ARG A 22 -5.24 -6.43 25.76
C ARG A 22 -5.16 -6.23 27.27
N ALA A 23 -5.91 -7.02 28.04
CA ALA A 23 -5.90 -6.93 29.50
C ALA A 23 -4.56 -7.37 30.09
N VAL A 24 -3.95 -8.41 29.49
CA VAL A 24 -2.62 -8.88 29.88
C VAL A 24 -1.54 -7.84 29.58
N LEU A 25 -1.57 -7.22 28.39
CA LEU A 25 -0.62 -6.18 28.00
C LEU A 25 -0.72 -4.94 28.91
N GLN A 26 -1.93 -4.51 29.21
CA GLN A 26 -2.13 -3.38 30.13
C GLN A 26 -1.64 -3.69 31.54
N LEU A 27 -1.85 -4.91 32.01
CA LEU A 27 -1.31 -5.33 33.31
C LEU A 27 0.21 -5.37 33.30
N LEU A 28 0.84 -5.90 32.23
CA LEU A 28 2.29 -5.91 32.07
C LEU A 28 2.84 -4.49 32.20
N THR A 29 2.31 -3.56 31.41
CA THR A 29 2.74 -2.16 31.44
C THR A 29 2.58 -1.51 32.84
N GLU A 30 1.46 -1.80 33.53
CA GLU A 30 1.27 -1.30 34.90
C GLU A 30 2.21 -2.00 35.92
N TYR A 31 2.54 -3.25 35.71
CA TYR A 31 3.47 -4.01 36.56
C TYR A 31 4.90 -3.48 36.39
N GLU A 32 5.38 -3.32 35.14
CA GLU A 32 6.69 -2.73 34.82
C GLU A 32 6.83 -1.34 35.46
N TYR A 33 5.83 -0.47 35.26
CA TYR A 33 5.83 0.86 35.86
C TYR A 33 5.93 0.82 37.38
N CYS A 34 5.31 -0.17 38.04
CA CYS A 34 5.40 -0.30 39.50
C CYS A 34 6.81 -0.75 39.93
N MET A 35 7.43 -1.65 39.16
CA MET A 35 8.77 -2.14 39.47
C MET A 35 9.84 -1.05 39.25
N GLU A 36 9.76 -0.35 38.11
CA GLU A 36 10.69 0.74 37.80
C GLU A 36 10.65 1.92 38.79
N ASN A 37 9.50 2.17 39.40
CA ASN A 37 9.30 3.28 40.33
C ASN A 37 9.20 2.86 41.80
N ASP A 38 9.54 1.61 42.13
CA ASP A 38 9.48 1.06 43.49
C ASP A 38 8.11 1.24 44.16
N ILE A 39 7.00 1.17 43.38
CA ILE A 39 5.64 1.35 43.87
C ILE A 39 5.11 0.05 44.47
N PRO A 40 4.77 -0.01 45.77
CA PRO A 40 4.30 -1.25 46.37
C PRO A 40 2.92 -1.65 45.85
N ILE A 41 2.78 -2.94 45.50
CA ILE A 41 1.51 -3.53 45.06
C ILE A 41 0.71 -3.99 46.27
N GLY A 42 0.04 -3.03 46.95
CA GLY A 42 -0.75 -3.26 48.13
C GLY A 42 -2.14 -3.85 47.84
N PHE A 43 -2.93 -4.05 48.90
CA PHE A 43 -4.26 -4.66 48.85
C PHE A 43 -5.23 -3.98 47.87
N PHE A 44 -5.32 -2.64 47.89
CA PHE A 44 -6.20 -1.89 46.99
C PHE A 44 -5.84 -2.06 45.51
N LYS A 45 -4.54 -2.09 45.20
CA LYS A 45 -4.06 -2.29 43.85
C LYS A 45 -4.35 -3.70 43.33
N LYS A 46 -4.15 -4.74 44.18
CA LYS A 46 -4.56 -6.11 43.90
C LYS A 46 -6.06 -6.23 43.65
N LEU A 47 -6.87 -5.55 44.42
CA LEU A 47 -8.33 -5.52 44.28
C LEU A 47 -8.73 -4.87 42.93
N LEU A 48 -8.11 -3.74 42.58
CA LEU A 48 -8.31 -3.05 41.30
C LEU A 48 -7.92 -3.97 40.12
N TRP A 49 -6.76 -4.59 40.20
CA TRP A 49 -6.27 -5.50 39.15
C TRP A 49 -7.16 -6.75 39.00
N ARG A 50 -7.69 -7.26 40.09
CA ARG A 50 -8.65 -8.38 40.08
C ARG A 50 -9.87 -8.08 39.21
N PHE A 51 -10.45 -6.91 39.36
CA PHE A 51 -11.63 -6.52 38.58
C PHE A 51 -11.27 -6.05 37.17
N ARG A 52 -10.24 -5.23 37.03
CA ARG A 52 -9.87 -4.62 35.74
C ARG A 52 -9.29 -5.62 34.77
N TYR A 53 -8.38 -6.48 35.23
CA TYR A 53 -7.66 -7.45 34.42
C TYR A 53 -8.15 -8.89 34.58
N ARG A 54 -9.17 -9.10 35.40
CA ARG A 54 -9.77 -10.41 35.68
C ARG A 54 -8.77 -11.43 36.23
N ILE A 55 -7.89 -10.99 37.12
CA ILE A 55 -6.90 -11.84 37.79
C ILE A 55 -7.58 -12.64 38.89
N ARG A 56 -7.29 -13.93 38.96
CA ARG A 56 -7.80 -14.85 39.99
C ARG A 56 -6.81 -15.05 41.12
N LYS A 57 -5.53 -15.24 40.77
CA LYS A 57 -4.45 -15.52 41.70
C LYS A 57 -3.33 -14.50 41.52
N PHE A 58 -2.63 -14.17 42.61
CA PHE A 58 -1.54 -13.18 42.64
C PHE A 58 -0.19 -13.81 43.06
N GLU A 59 -0.02 -15.12 42.91
CA GLU A 59 1.18 -15.85 43.26
C GLU A 59 2.42 -15.33 42.51
N PHE A 60 2.25 -14.88 41.29
CA PHE A 60 3.32 -14.31 40.47
C PHE A 60 4.01 -13.08 41.09
N LEU A 61 3.38 -12.38 42.03
CA LEU A 61 4.01 -11.26 42.74
C LEU A 61 5.16 -11.71 43.69
N THR A 62 5.34 -12.99 43.93
CA THR A 62 6.45 -13.53 44.71
C THR A 62 7.64 -13.98 43.83
N TRP A 63 7.50 -13.89 42.53
CA TRP A 63 8.52 -14.32 41.58
C TRP A 63 9.45 -13.15 41.23
N HIS A 64 10.60 -13.50 40.59
CA HIS A 64 11.51 -12.47 40.11
C HIS A 64 10.82 -11.62 39.04
N PRO A 65 10.97 -10.28 39.08
CA PRO A 65 10.28 -9.36 38.15
C PRO A 65 10.47 -9.72 36.68
N ASP A 66 11.69 -10.03 36.25
CA ASP A 66 11.98 -10.38 34.85
C ASP A 66 11.20 -11.64 34.41
N THR A 67 11.11 -12.64 35.28
CA THR A 67 10.32 -13.86 34.99
C THR A 67 8.83 -13.56 34.84
N VAL A 68 8.30 -12.63 35.63
CA VAL A 68 6.90 -12.18 35.52
C VAL A 68 6.67 -11.46 34.22
N CYS A 69 7.55 -10.54 33.83
CA CYS A 69 7.44 -9.79 32.57
C CYS A 69 7.49 -10.74 31.37
N GLU A 70 8.48 -11.63 31.30
CA GLU A 70 8.59 -12.63 30.23
C GLU A 70 7.36 -13.52 30.13
N SER A 71 6.84 -14.00 31.26
CA SER A 71 5.66 -14.84 31.29
C SER A 71 4.39 -14.09 30.89
N PHE A 72 4.28 -12.79 31.20
CA PHE A 72 3.17 -11.95 30.73
C PHE A 72 3.24 -11.66 29.24
N GLU A 73 4.44 -11.44 28.70
CA GLU A 73 4.64 -11.30 27.26
C GLU A 73 4.22 -12.57 26.53
N ASN A 74 4.68 -13.74 26.99
CA ASN A 74 4.32 -15.05 26.43
C ASN A 74 2.79 -15.25 26.46
N LEU A 75 2.16 -14.96 27.59
CA LEU A 75 0.71 -15.08 27.75
C LEU A 75 -0.03 -14.11 26.80
N TYR A 76 0.47 -12.87 26.66
CA TYR A 76 -0.10 -11.91 25.72
C TYR A 76 -0.07 -12.44 24.29
N TYR A 77 1.08 -12.92 23.81
CA TYR A 77 1.19 -13.45 22.45
C TYR A 77 0.30 -14.68 22.24
N ARG A 78 0.27 -15.63 23.19
CA ARG A 78 -0.63 -16.78 23.11
C ARG A 78 -2.10 -16.37 22.97
N LYS A 79 -2.55 -15.45 23.81
CA LYS A 79 -3.94 -14.95 23.75
C LYS A 79 -4.21 -14.17 22.45
N ARG A 80 -3.28 -13.36 22.00
CA ARG A 80 -3.43 -12.59 20.77
C ARG A 80 -3.49 -13.48 19.53
N ILE A 81 -2.68 -14.52 19.49
CA ILE A 81 -2.74 -15.54 18.43
C ILE A 81 -4.10 -16.25 18.45
N ALA A 82 -4.59 -16.64 19.60
CA ALA A 82 -5.90 -17.30 19.72
C ALA A 82 -7.06 -16.39 19.30
N GLU A 83 -7.02 -15.08 19.67
CA GLU A 83 -8.00 -14.08 19.24
C GLU A 83 -8.00 -13.93 17.71
N ILE A 84 -6.83 -13.75 17.10
CA ILE A 84 -6.68 -13.62 15.64
C ILE A 84 -7.15 -14.89 14.93
N GLN A 85 -6.79 -16.08 15.45
CA GLN A 85 -7.26 -17.33 14.88
C GLN A 85 -8.78 -17.44 14.92
N GLY A 86 -9.40 -17.04 16.04
CA GLY A 86 -10.87 -17.00 16.16
C GLY A 86 -11.52 -16.03 15.17
N GLU A 87 -10.91 -14.87 14.93
CA GLU A 87 -11.36 -13.93 13.90
C GLU A 87 -11.25 -14.53 12.49
N ILE A 88 -10.13 -15.18 12.17
CA ILE A 88 -9.90 -15.88 10.89
C ILE A 88 -10.95 -16.98 10.68
N ASP A 89 -11.17 -17.82 11.68
CA ASP A 89 -12.17 -18.90 11.61
C ASP A 89 -13.58 -18.35 11.43
N GLY A 90 -13.90 -17.25 12.11
CA GLY A 90 -15.17 -16.54 11.94
C GLY A 90 -15.36 -15.97 10.53
N LEU A 91 -14.33 -15.38 9.95
CA LEU A 91 -14.35 -14.88 8.59
C LEU A 91 -14.44 -16.02 7.56
N ASN A 92 -13.68 -17.09 7.74
CA ASN A 92 -13.71 -18.26 6.87
C ASN A 92 -15.11 -18.92 6.86
N LYS A 93 -15.77 -19.04 8.03
CA LYS A 93 -17.13 -19.50 8.12
C LYS A 93 -18.11 -18.60 7.34
N LYS A 94 -17.97 -17.28 7.42
CA LYS A 94 -18.78 -16.34 6.65
C LYS A 94 -18.55 -16.50 5.14
N LEU A 95 -17.30 -16.62 4.69
CA LEU A 95 -16.95 -16.83 3.29
C LEU A 95 -17.53 -18.16 2.78
N ALA A 96 -17.43 -19.23 3.56
CA ALA A 96 -18.00 -20.53 3.20
C ALA A 96 -19.54 -20.50 3.09
N LEU A 97 -20.22 -19.79 4.01
CA LEU A 97 -21.68 -19.59 3.93
C LEU A 97 -22.11 -18.82 2.68
N TYR A 98 -21.27 -17.87 2.22
CA TYR A 98 -21.52 -17.12 0.99
C TYR A 98 -21.21 -17.90 -0.28
N ASN A 99 -20.55 -19.06 -0.20
CA ASN A 99 -19.99 -19.74 -1.36
C ASN A 99 -19.19 -18.79 -2.27
N PHE A 100 -18.30 -18.01 -1.66
CA PHE A 100 -17.62 -16.88 -2.30
C PHE A 100 -16.91 -17.31 -3.58
N ASP A 101 -16.14 -18.39 -3.54
CA ASP A 101 -15.36 -18.87 -4.68
C ASP A 101 -16.25 -19.29 -5.86
N GLU A 102 -17.35 -19.99 -5.57
CA GLU A 102 -18.30 -20.40 -6.62
C GLU A 102 -19.02 -19.19 -7.23
N LYS A 103 -19.40 -18.21 -6.39
CA LYS A 103 -20.00 -16.96 -6.90
C LYS A 103 -19.01 -16.13 -7.73
N MET A 104 -17.75 -16.08 -7.34
CA MET A 104 -16.72 -15.41 -8.13
C MET A 104 -16.47 -16.09 -9.47
N LYS A 105 -16.45 -17.41 -9.49
CA LYS A 105 -16.38 -18.19 -10.73
C LYS A 105 -17.57 -17.88 -11.64
N GLN A 106 -18.79 -17.97 -11.11
CA GLN A 106 -20.01 -17.64 -11.83
C GLN A 106 -20.00 -16.20 -12.36
N TYR A 107 -19.60 -15.24 -11.53
CA TYR A 107 -19.45 -13.84 -11.93
C TYR A 107 -18.47 -13.67 -13.10
N THR A 108 -17.33 -14.36 -13.05
CA THR A 108 -16.33 -14.31 -14.11
C THR A 108 -16.88 -14.89 -15.42
N GLU A 109 -17.54 -16.05 -15.35
CA GLU A 109 -18.15 -16.70 -16.51
C GLU A 109 -19.25 -15.82 -17.13
N ASP A 110 -20.12 -15.25 -16.32
CA ASP A 110 -21.20 -14.36 -16.76
C ASP A 110 -20.64 -13.07 -17.36
N SER A 111 -19.63 -12.48 -16.76
CA SER A 111 -18.95 -11.28 -17.28
C SER A 111 -18.32 -11.53 -18.65
N ILE A 112 -17.64 -12.65 -18.82
CA ILE A 112 -17.04 -13.04 -20.11
C ILE A 112 -18.16 -13.31 -21.14
N ARG A 113 -19.26 -13.94 -20.76
CA ARG A 113 -20.39 -14.20 -21.64
C ARG A 113 -21.02 -12.90 -22.15
N ILE A 114 -21.27 -11.94 -21.23
CA ILE A 114 -21.82 -10.61 -21.58
C ILE A 114 -20.84 -9.87 -22.49
N PHE A 115 -19.55 -9.90 -22.18
CA PHE A 115 -18.52 -9.26 -22.99
C PHE A 115 -18.50 -9.84 -24.41
N LYS A 116 -18.44 -11.17 -24.55
CA LYS A 116 -18.49 -11.85 -25.86
C LYS A 116 -19.76 -11.52 -26.64
N ALA A 117 -20.91 -11.49 -25.96
CA ALA A 117 -22.19 -11.14 -26.61
C ALA A 117 -22.18 -9.68 -27.10
N SER A 118 -21.62 -8.76 -26.32
CA SER A 118 -21.48 -7.35 -26.70
C SER A 118 -20.55 -7.17 -27.91
N LEU A 119 -19.42 -7.88 -27.92
CA LEU A 119 -18.51 -7.89 -29.06
C LEU A 119 -19.17 -8.48 -30.32
N ALA A 120 -19.84 -9.63 -30.17
CA ALA A 120 -20.55 -10.24 -31.27
C ALA A 120 -21.63 -9.31 -31.85
N LYS A 121 -22.39 -8.62 -31.00
CA LYS A 121 -23.37 -7.60 -31.42
C LYS A 121 -22.74 -6.46 -32.18
N LYS A 122 -21.58 -5.94 -31.66
CA LYS A 122 -20.86 -4.82 -32.28
C LYS A 122 -20.25 -5.20 -33.64
N TYR A 123 -19.65 -6.39 -33.74
CA TYR A 123 -18.84 -6.78 -34.89
C TYR A 123 -19.48 -7.84 -35.83
N HIS A 124 -20.71 -8.27 -35.58
CA HIS A 124 -21.34 -9.34 -36.36
C HIS A 124 -21.46 -9.07 -37.87
N LYS A 125 -21.48 -7.79 -38.27
CA LYS A 125 -21.52 -7.35 -39.69
C LYS A 125 -20.15 -6.99 -40.25
N ALA A 126 -19.11 -6.92 -39.41
CA ALA A 126 -17.77 -6.58 -39.87
C ALA A 126 -17.10 -7.76 -40.55
N LYS A 127 -17.06 -7.76 -41.88
CA LYS A 127 -16.40 -8.82 -42.66
C LYS A 127 -14.87 -8.70 -42.65
N HIS A 128 -14.33 -7.48 -42.48
CA HIS A 128 -12.91 -7.18 -42.43
C HIS A 128 -12.65 -6.01 -41.48
N ALA A 129 -11.47 -6.02 -40.83
CA ALA A 129 -11.01 -4.87 -40.06
C ALA A 129 -10.80 -3.66 -40.99
N ARG A 130 -11.24 -2.48 -40.58
CA ARG A 130 -10.96 -1.25 -41.33
C ARG A 130 -9.46 -0.97 -41.26
N VAL A 131 -8.90 -0.55 -42.37
CA VAL A 131 -7.51 -0.08 -42.44
C VAL A 131 -7.53 1.44 -42.39
N TYR A 132 -6.78 2.02 -41.49
CA TYR A 132 -6.67 3.46 -41.32
C TYR A 132 -5.29 3.96 -41.73
N THR A 133 -5.25 5.07 -42.44
CA THR A 133 -4.05 5.82 -42.77
C THR A 133 -3.73 6.84 -41.67
N ALA A 134 -2.53 7.40 -41.67
CA ALA A 134 -2.17 8.48 -40.74
C ALA A 134 -3.08 9.70 -40.89
N SER A 135 -3.61 9.97 -42.08
CA SER A 135 -4.58 11.03 -42.35
C SER A 135 -5.93 10.71 -41.72
N ASP A 136 -6.38 9.46 -41.79
CA ASP A 136 -7.66 9.06 -41.19
C ASP A 136 -7.67 9.24 -39.66
N LEU A 137 -6.55 9.06 -38.99
CA LEU A 137 -6.43 9.31 -37.55
C LEU A 137 -6.75 10.75 -37.18
N LYS A 138 -6.50 11.69 -38.10
CA LYS A 138 -6.82 13.13 -37.93
C LYS A 138 -8.26 13.46 -38.31
N CYS A 139 -8.74 12.89 -39.43
CA CYS A 139 -10.03 13.27 -39.99
C CYS A 139 -11.18 12.37 -39.50
N LYS A 140 -10.90 11.15 -39.08
CA LYS A 140 -11.87 10.13 -38.66
C LYS A 140 -11.61 9.59 -37.27
N ALA A 141 -11.17 10.47 -36.36
CA ALA A 141 -10.78 10.09 -35.00
C ALA A 141 -11.88 9.29 -34.27
N SER A 142 -13.14 9.70 -34.38
CA SER A 142 -14.27 8.98 -33.76
C SER A 142 -14.48 7.59 -34.33
N GLU A 143 -14.41 7.41 -35.66
CA GLU A 143 -14.55 6.09 -36.27
C GLU A 143 -13.37 5.17 -35.89
N PHE A 144 -12.17 5.75 -35.82
CA PHE A 144 -10.98 5.03 -35.38
C PHE A 144 -11.10 4.57 -33.93
N THR A 145 -11.53 5.42 -33.01
CA THR A 145 -11.69 5.08 -31.58
C THR A 145 -12.88 4.16 -31.31
N ASP A 146 -13.88 4.16 -32.19
CA ASP A 146 -14.95 3.15 -32.15
C ASP A 146 -14.39 1.72 -32.42
N ASP A 147 -13.43 1.60 -33.31
CA ASP A 147 -12.79 0.32 -33.62
C ASP A 147 -11.63 0.01 -32.63
N TYR A 148 -10.87 1.03 -32.25
CA TYR A 148 -9.72 0.95 -31.34
C TYR A 148 -9.90 1.86 -30.13
N PRO A 149 -10.69 1.46 -29.14
CA PRO A 149 -11.07 2.32 -28.00
C PRO A 149 -9.94 2.62 -27.02
N VAL A 150 -8.82 1.92 -27.14
CA VAL A 150 -7.64 2.13 -26.28
C VAL A 150 -6.47 2.60 -27.14
N ILE A 151 -6.00 3.83 -26.86
CA ILE A 151 -4.86 4.44 -27.52
C ILE A 151 -3.69 4.49 -26.55
N LEU A 152 -2.57 3.89 -26.90
CA LEU A 152 -1.32 3.95 -26.14
C LEU A 152 -0.43 5.07 -26.70
N SER A 153 0.02 5.96 -25.82
CA SER A 153 0.87 7.10 -26.20
C SER A 153 1.76 7.51 -25.04
N THR A 154 2.73 8.39 -25.30
CA THR A 154 3.38 9.16 -24.24
C THR A 154 2.54 10.40 -23.92
N THR A 155 2.73 10.96 -22.72
CA THR A 155 2.06 12.22 -22.32
C THR A 155 2.30 13.35 -23.32
N TYR A 156 3.48 13.42 -23.91
CA TYR A 156 3.85 14.42 -24.90
C TYR A 156 3.17 14.20 -26.25
N SER A 157 3.08 12.96 -26.71
CA SER A 157 2.57 12.65 -28.06
C SER A 157 1.04 12.51 -28.12
N LEU A 158 0.37 12.45 -26.97
CA LEU A 158 -1.08 12.22 -26.90
C LEU A 158 -1.88 13.24 -27.68
N THR A 159 -1.55 14.54 -27.55
CA THR A 159 -2.20 15.65 -28.27
C THR A 159 -2.11 15.53 -29.78
N SER A 160 -1.05 14.91 -30.28
CA SER A 160 -0.80 14.71 -31.71
C SER A 160 -1.21 13.34 -32.23
N SER A 161 -1.71 12.44 -31.39
CA SER A 161 -2.09 11.08 -31.78
C SER A 161 -3.33 11.04 -32.66
N LEU A 162 -4.34 11.85 -32.32
CA LEU A 162 -5.59 11.99 -33.08
C LEU A 162 -5.81 13.46 -33.50
N SER A 163 -7.04 13.79 -33.91
CA SER A 163 -7.41 15.20 -34.16
C SER A 163 -7.20 16.04 -32.90
N PRO A 164 -6.67 17.27 -33.00
CA PRO A 164 -6.55 18.18 -31.86
C PRO A 164 -7.89 18.50 -31.17
N GLU A 165 -8.99 18.39 -31.89
CA GLU A 165 -10.35 18.63 -31.38
C GLU A 165 -10.98 17.40 -30.73
N TYR A 166 -10.33 16.21 -30.84
CA TYR A 166 -10.85 14.98 -30.28
C TYR A 166 -10.55 14.90 -28.79
N LEU A 167 -11.61 14.77 -27.98
CA LEU A 167 -11.50 14.57 -26.55
C LEU A 167 -11.74 13.11 -26.18
N TYR A 168 -10.75 12.47 -25.59
CA TYR A 168 -10.88 11.14 -25.02
C TYR A 168 -11.87 11.17 -23.84
N ASP A 169 -12.59 10.08 -23.60
CA ASP A 169 -13.43 10.00 -22.41
C ASP A 169 -12.60 9.89 -21.14
N TYR A 170 -11.47 9.18 -21.19
CA TYR A 170 -10.52 9.02 -20.10
C TYR A 170 -9.09 9.12 -20.59
N VAL A 171 -8.25 9.77 -19.81
CA VAL A 171 -6.79 9.59 -19.87
C VAL A 171 -6.34 8.84 -18.61
N ILE A 172 -5.56 7.78 -18.78
CA ILE A 172 -4.95 7.05 -17.69
C ILE A 172 -3.44 7.27 -17.79
N ILE A 173 -2.87 7.96 -16.81
CA ILE A 173 -1.43 8.28 -16.79
C ILE A 173 -0.79 7.46 -15.69
N ASP A 174 0.15 6.62 -16.07
CA ASP A 174 0.94 5.80 -15.15
C ASP A 174 2.30 6.45 -14.86
N GLU A 175 2.93 6.06 -13.74
CA GLU A 175 4.20 6.61 -13.23
C GLU A 175 4.21 8.16 -13.11
N VAL A 176 3.11 8.74 -12.70
CA VAL A 176 2.86 10.19 -12.69
C VAL A 176 3.79 10.96 -11.74
N SER A 177 4.42 10.28 -10.79
CA SER A 177 5.48 10.87 -9.95
C SER A 177 6.67 11.40 -10.76
N GLN A 178 6.92 10.83 -11.95
CA GLN A 178 8.01 11.21 -12.86
C GLN A 178 7.57 12.14 -13.99
N VAL A 179 6.28 12.45 -14.10
CA VAL A 179 5.74 13.34 -15.13
C VAL A 179 5.79 14.78 -14.64
N ASP A 180 6.33 15.65 -15.46
CA ASP A 180 6.35 17.10 -15.20
C ASP A 180 4.99 17.76 -15.44
N LEU A 181 4.78 18.96 -14.89
CA LEU A 181 3.50 19.64 -14.95
C LEU A 181 3.10 20.07 -16.37
N ALA A 182 4.06 20.43 -17.21
CA ALA A 182 3.75 20.95 -18.57
C ALA A 182 3.25 19.81 -19.48
N THR A 183 3.98 18.68 -19.53
CA THR A 183 3.54 17.52 -20.30
C THR A 183 2.28 16.88 -19.72
N GLY A 184 2.10 16.94 -18.40
CA GLY A 184 0.89 16.52 -17.72
C GLY A 184 -0.33 17.36 -18.10
N ALA A 185 -0.18 18.69 -18.17
CA ALA A 185 -1.25 19.57 -18.59
C ALA A 185 -1.68 19.31 -20.04
N LEU A 186 -0.73 19.03 -20.93
CA LEU A 186 -1.03 18.61 -22.30
C LEU A 186 -1.86 17.33 -22.33
N ALA A 187 -1.50 16.33 -21.54
CA ALA A 187 -2.25 15.08 -21.46
C ALA A 187 -3.68 15.31 -20.92
N PHE A 188 -3.83 16.14 -19.89
CA PHE A 188 -5.15 16.46 -19.33
C PHE A 188 -6.04 17.23 -20.31
N SER A 189 -5.46 18.09 -21.16
CA SER A 189 -6.22 18.84 -22.16
C SER A 189 -6.89 17.96 -23.22
N CYS A 190 -6.46 16.69 -23.36
CA CYS A 190 -6.96 15.76 -24.36
C CYS A 190 -8.16 14.92 -23.87
N ALA A 191 -8.58 15.00 -22.60
CA ALA A 191 -9.59 14.11 -22.07
C ALA A 191 -10.58 14.79 -21.13
N LYS A 192 -11.78 14.21 -21.05
CA LYS A 192 -12.85 14.68 -20.15
C LYS A 192 -12.61 14.26 -18.69
N LYS A 193 -11.95 13.14 -18.46
CA LYS A 193 -11.67 12.57 -17.13
C LYS A 193 -10.26 12.02 -17.08
N ALA A 194 -9.63 12.07 -15.90
CA ALA A 194 -8.29 11.56 -15.70
C ALA A 194 -8.23 10.51 -14.58
N VAL A 195 -7.45 9.45 -14.80
CA VAL A 195 -7.02 8.50 -13.78
C VAL A 195 -5.51 8.65 -13.64
N ILE A 196 -5.07 8.98 -12.45
CA ILE A 196 -3.67 9.28 -12.13
C ILE A 196 -3.12 8.13 -11.31
N VAL A 197 -2.15 7.40 -11.86
CA VAL A 197 -1.49 6.27 -11.21
C VAL A 197 -0.05 6.66 -10.93
N GLY A 198 0.37 6.54 -9.67
CA GLY A 198 1.73 6.91 -9.28
C GLY A 198 1.98 6.74 -7.79
N ASP A 199 3.22 6.92 -7.41
CA ASP A 199 3.67 6.69 -6.05
C ASP A 199 4.50 7.88 -5.54
N ARG A 200 4.01 8.57 -4.51
CA ARG A 200 4.69 9.71 -3.90
C ARG A 200 5.96 9.33 -3.13
N LYS A 201 6.20 8.04 -2.92
CA LYS A 201 7.39 7.51 -2.24
C LYS A 201 8.50 7.14 -3.22
N GLN A 202 8.19 7.12 -4.50
CA GLN A 202 9.19 6.96 -5.57
C GLN A 202 9.82 8.30 -5.95
N LEU A 203 10.90 8.23 -6.74
CA LEU A 203 11.63 9.43 -7.17
C LEU A 203 10.72 10.34 -8.01
N PRO A 204 10.64 11.63 -7.66
CA PRO A 204 9.90 12.60 -8.47
C PRO A 204 10.68 12.97 -9.73
N ASN A 205 10.01 13.68 -10.64
CA ASN A 205 10.68 14.35 -11.75
C ASN A 205 11.76 15.31 -11.25
N VAL A 206 12.95 15.24 -11.84
CA VAL A 206 14.10 16.08 -11.48
C VAL A 206 14.31 17.15 -12.55
N VAL A 207 14.16 18.40 -12.16
CA VAL A 207 14.35 19.55 -13.04
C VAL A 207 15.83 19.97 -13.03
N ASP A 208 16.43 20.09 -14.22
CA ASP A 208 17.81 20.57 -14.34
C ASP A 208 17.96 22.04 -13.92
N ARG A 209 19.21 22.46 -13.66
CA ARG A 209 19.51 23.76 -13.06
C ARG A 209 19.13 24.94 -13.96
N GLU A 210 19.29 24.79 -15.28
CA GLU A 210 18.99 25.86 -16.24
C GLU A 210 17.49 26.05 -16.39
N THR A 211 16.76 24.95 -16.61
CA THR A 211 15.29 24.94 -16.66
C THR A 211 14.68 25.49 -15.38
N LYS A 212 15.24 25.10 -14.21
CA LYS A 212 14.77 25.60 -12.91
C LYS A 212 14.77 27.11 -12.83
N ALA A 213 15.85 27.79 -13.25
CA ALA A 213 15.93 29.25 -13.20
C ALA A 213 14.87 29.92 -14.09
N LYS A 214 14.64 29.38 -15.29
CA LYS A 214 13.65 29.91 -16.24
C LYS A 214 12.22 29.75 -15.74
N VAL A 215 11.85 28.55 -15.25
CA VAL A 215 10.48 28.30 -14.81
C VAL A 215 10.15 29.00 -13.49
N GLU A 216 11.10 29.23 -12.60
CA GLU A 216 10.90 30.05 -11.39
C GLU A 216 10.62 31.52 -11.74
N GLN A 217 11.28 32.06 -12.75
CA GLN A 217 11.00 33.40 -13.25
C GLN A 217 9.57 33.50 -13.79
N ILE A 218 9.14 32.52 -14.59
CA ILE A 218 7.76 32.44 -15.12
C ILE A 218 6.76 32.30 -13.97
N PHE A 219 7.01 31.41 -13.01
CA PHE A 219 6.15 31.21 -11.86
C PHE A 219 5.89 32.51 -11.09
N SER A 220 6.98 33.25 -10.82
CA SER A 220 6.90 34.53 -10.11
C SER A 220 6.14 35.60 -10.89
N GLN A 221 6.25 35.57 -12.23
CA GLN A 221 5.59 36.55 -13.11
C GLN A 221 4.07 36.41 -13.11
N TYR A 222 3.55 35.17 -13.03
CA TYR A 222 2.13 34.88 -13.16
C TYR A 222 1.40 34.71 -11.85
N ALA A 223 2.09 34.79 -10.70
CA ALA A 223 1.50 34.61 -9.36
C ALA A 223 0.62 33.35 -9.21
N LEU A 224 1.11 32.23 -9.74
CA LEU A 224 0.40 30.96 -9.71
C LEU A 224 0.36 30.39 -8.28
N PRO A 225 -0.69 29.62 -7.92
CA PRO A 225 -0.71 28.85 -6.67
C PRO A 225 0.49 27.89 -6.56
N GLU A 226 0.96 27.64 -5.33
CA GLU A 226 2.13 26.82 -5.07
C GLU A 226 2.03 25.41 -5.68
N ALA A 227 0.82 24.84 -5.70
CA ALA A 227 0.56 23.55 -6.33
C ALA A 227 1.01 23.45 -7.79
N TYR A 228 1.15 24.56 -8.48
CA TYR A 228 1.62 24.63 -9.87
C TYR A 228 3.10 24.97 -10.01
N ARG A 229 3.87 25.00 -8.93
CA ARG A 229 5.31 25.25 -8.99
C ARG A 229 6.04 24.07 -9.61
N TYR A 230 6.49 24.24 -10.85
CA TYR A 230 7.13 23.22 -11.68
C TYR A 230 8.38 22.60 -11.03
N THR A 231 9.12 23.38 -10.25
CA THR A 231 10.40 22.97 -9.67
C THR A 231 10.27 22.07 -8.43
N THR A 232 9.11 22.10 -7.78
CA THR A 232 8.85 21.41 -6.52
C THR A 232 7.76 20.34 -6.64
N HIS A 233 6.96 20.38 -7.70
CA HIS A 233 5.85 19.48 -7.91
C HIS A 233 6.02 18.63 -9.17
N SER A 234 5.82 17.33 -9.03
CA SER A 234 5.46 16.46 -10.15
C SER A 234 3.96 16.60 -10.45
N LEU A 235 3.52 16.07 -11.58
CA LEU A 235 2.09 16.03 -11.88
C LEU A 235 1.28 15.34 -10.77
N LEU A 236 1.82 14.27 -10.14
CA LEU A 236 1.15 13.59 -9.04
C LEU A 236 0.97 14.49 -7.81
N SER A 237 2.04 15.14 -7.35
CA SER A 237 1.97 15.98 -6.15
C SER A 237 1.08 17.21 -6.37
N SER A 238 1.16 17.82 -7.53
CA SER A 238 0.27 18.92 -7.94
C SER A 238 -1.20 18.47 -7.97
N ALA A 239 -1.51 17.36 -8.63
CA ALA A 239 -2.87 16.85 -8.71
C ALA A 239 -3.46 16.49 -7.34
N VAL A 240 -2.64 15.92 -6.44
CA VAL A 240 -3.06 15.60 -5.07
C VAL A 240 -3.42 16.86 -4.28
N GLU A 241 -2.73 17.98 -4.52
CA GLU A 241 -2.98 19.25 -3.83
C GLU A 241 -4.19 19.99 -4.44
N VAL A 242 -4.25 20.07 -5.76
CA VAL A 242 -5.32 20.75 -6.48
C VAL A 242 -6.67 20.04 -6.35
N PHE A 243 -6.65 18.71 -6.44
CA PHE A 243 -7.86 17.87 -6.36
C PHE A 243 -7.95 17.16 -5.00
N SER A 244 -8.01 17.94 -3.92
CA SER A 244 -8.04 17.42 -2.54
C SER A 244 -9.15 16.40 -2.30
N ASP A 245 -10.32 16.60 -2.91
CA ASP A 245 -11.51 15.77 -2.73
C ASP A 245 -11.62 14.60 -3.71
N ALA A 246 -10.64 14.45 -4.63
CA ALA A 246 -10.64 13.33 -5.56
C ALA A 246 -10.49 11.99 -4.82
N PRO A 247 -11.23 10.94 -5.22
CA PRO A 247 -11.08 9.61 -4.65
C PRO A 247 -9.65 9.09 -4.78
N ARG A 248 -9.11 8.53 -3.70
CA ARG A 248 -7.75 7.98 -3.67
C ARG A 248 -7.77 6.57 -3.11
N VAL A 249 -7.09 5.67 -3.78
CA VAL A 249 -6.96 4.28 -3.38
C VAL A 249 -5.48 3.89 -3.34
N LEU A 250 -5.04 3.29 -2.24
CA LEU A 250 -3.72 2.69 -2.15
C LEU A 250 -3.82 1.22 -2.61
N LEU A 251 -3.06 0.88 -3.65
CA LEU A 251 -2.88 -0.52 -4.07
C LEU A 251 -1.89 -1.18 -3.12
N ARG A 252 -2.39 -2.04 -2.24
CA ARG A 252 -1.59 -2.64 -1.17
C ARG A 252 -0.91 -3.93 -1.56
N GLU A 253 -1.48 -4.70 -2.47
CA GLU A 253 -0.95 -6.01 -2.84
C GLU A 253 0.28 -5.88 -3.73
N HIS A 254 1.37 -6.51 -3.32
CA HIS A 254 2.65 -6.48 -4.03
C HIS A 254 3.01 -7.86 -4.58
N TYR A 255 3.21 -7.96 -5.91
CA TYR A 255 3.41 -9.22 -6.64
C TYR A 255 4.75 -9.30 -7.37
N ARG A 256 5.66 -8.33 -7.23
CA ARG A 256 6.85 -8.21 -8.08
C ARG A 256 8.15 -8.58 -7.40
N CYS A 257 8.46 -7.96 -6.27
CA CYS A 257 9.77 -8.09 -5.64
C CYS A 257 9.81 -9.26 -4.65
N HIS A 258 11.03 -9.78 -4.42
CA HIS A 258 11.27 -10.74 -3.35
C HIS A 258 10.82 -10.19 -1.99
N PRO A 259 10.23 -11.03 -1.10
CA PRO A 259 9.65 -10.56 0.17
C PRO A 259 10.63 -9.75 1.04
N GLU A 260 11.90 -10.14 1.12
CA GLU A 260 12.90 -9.42 1.93
C GLU A 260 13.24 -8.03 1.35
N ILE A 261 13.27 -7.90 0.01
CA ILE A 261 13.53 -6.62 -0.64
C ILE A 261 12.38 -5.65 -0.40
N ILE A 262 11.15 -6.08 -0.70
CA ILE A 262 9.99 -5.22 -0.51
C ILE A 262 9.66 -5.01 0.96
N GLY A 263 10.00 -5.96 1.83
CA GLY A 263 9.83 -5.84 3.27
C GLY A 263 10.59 -4.65 3.87
N PHE A 264 11.81 -4.39 3.38
CA PHE A 264 12.55 -3.19 3.75
C PHE A 264 11.80 -1.91 3.33
N CYS A 265 11.35 -1.84 2.07
CA CYS A 265 10.60 -0.69 1.56
C CYS A 265 9.28 -0.52 2.30
N ASN A 266 8.57 -1.61 2.57
CA ASN A 266 7.31 -1.62 3.30
C ASN A 266 7.47 -0.98 4.69
N LYS A 267 8.49 -1.41 5.43
CA LYS A 267 8.80 -0.86 6.76
C LYS A 267 9.21 0.61 6.72
N ARG A 268 10.05 1.01 5.74
CA ARG A 268 10.63 2.38 5.69
C ARG A 268 9.72 3.43 5.09
N PHE A 269 8.92 3.06 4.09
CA PHE A 269 8.18 4.02 3.26
C PHE A 269 6.67 3.85 3.30
N TYR A 270 6.17 2.63 3.58
CA TYR A 270 4.74 2.32 3.49
C TYR A 270 4.11 1.92 4.82
N ASN A 271 4.76 2.18 5.96
CA ASN A 271 4.24 1.91 7.31
C ASN A 271 3.74 0.46 7.52
N ASN A 272 4.33 -0.51 6.81
CA ASN A 272 3.90 -1.91 6.75
C ASN A 272 2.48 -2.11 6.18
N GLU A 273 1.99 -1.19 5.35
CA GLU A 273 0.65 -1.29 4.77
C GLU A 273 0.58 -2.20 3.53
N LEU A 274 1.74 -2.52 2.92
CA LEU A 274 1.78 -3.41 1.76
C LEU A 274 1.59 -4.86 2.17
N ILE A 275 0.78 -5.57 1.41
CA ILE A 275 0.53 -7.02 1.53
C ILE A 275 1.44 -7.71 0.51
N VAL A 276 2.47 -8.38 1.01
CA VAL A 276 3.45 -9.05 0.14
C VAL A 276 2.89 -10.41 -0.28
N MET A 277 2.57 -10.53 -1.57
CA MET A 277 1.97 -11.73 -2.17
C MET A 277 3.02 -12.66 -2.80
N THR A 278 4.26 -12.19 -2.95
CA THR A 278 5.37 -12.99 -3.48
C THR A 278 5.88 -13.97 -2.42
N LYS A 279 6.35 -15.13 -2.88
CA LYS A 279 6.96 -16.15 -2.02
C LYS A 279 8.46 -16.21 -2.29
N SER A 280 9.25 -16.57 -1.26
CA SER A 280 10.68 -16.87 -1.39
C SER A 280 10.86 -18.38 -1.51
N GLU A 281 11.64 -18.83 -2.48
CA GLU A 281 12.00 -20.24 -2.66
C GLU A 281 13.41 -20.56 -2.12
N GLY A 282 13.89 -19.76 -1.15
CA GLY A 282 15.20 -19.97 -0.49
C GLY A 282 16.35 -19.23 -1.15
N GLU A 283 16.08 -18.36 -2.10
CA GLU A 283 17.07 -17.46 -2.70
C GLU A 283 17.58 -16.43 -1.69
N ARG A 284 18.85 -16.03 -1.83
CA ARG A 284 19.40 -14.89 -1.09
C ARG A 284 19.29 -13.62 -1.93
N PRO A 285 18.26 -12.80 -1.75
CA PRO A 285 17.99 -11.63 -2.59
C PRO A 285 18.96 -10.48 -2.38
N LEU A 286 19.69 -10.50 -1.25
CA LEU A 286 20.64 -9.47 -0.88
C LEU A 286 21.98 -10.09 -0.53
N ALA A 287 23.04 -9.55 -1.13
CA ALA A 287 24.42 -9.90 -0.82
C ALA A 287 25.24 -8.63 -0.61
N VAL A 288 26.10 -8.65 0.41
CA VAL A 288 27.03 -7.56 0.66
C VAL A 288 28.43 -8.00 0.28
N TYR A 289 28.99 -7.32 -0.69
CA TYR A 289 30.40 -7.49 -1.08
C TYR A 289 31.22 -6.37 -0.50
N ARG A 290 32.14 -6.72 0.40
CA ARG A 290 33.11 -5.76 0.94
C ARG A 290 34.36 -5.82 0.05
N THR A 291 34.60 -4.75 -0.68
CA THR A 291 35.83 -4.59 -1.46
C THR A 291 37.03 -4.30 -0.54
N VAL A 292 38.25 -4.52 -1.05
CA VAL A 292 39.48 -4.12 -0.33
C VAL A 292 39.57 -2.60 -0.22
N ALA A 293 40.16 -2.12 0.85
CA ALA A 293 40.34 -0.68 1.07
C ALA A 293 41.16 -0.06 -0.07
N GLY A 294 40.71 1.10 -0.57
CA GLY A 294 41.37 1.79 -1.68
C GLY A 294 41.02 1.27 -3.08
N ASN A 295 40.10 0.33 -3.21
CA ASN A 295 39.66 -0.19 -4.52
C ASN A 295 38.71 0.80 -5.23
N HIS A 296 39.15 2.03 -5.40
CA HIS A 296 38.44 3.06 -6.18
C HIS A 296 39.48 4.02 -6.81
N ALA A 297 39.22 4.46 -8.01
CA ALA A 297 40.04 5.45 -8.68
C ALA A 297 39.81 6.85 -8.05
N ARG A 298 40.87 7.69 -8.03
CA ARG A 298 40.74 9.07 -7.55
C ARG A 298 39.65 9.82 -8.30
N GLY A 299 38.62 10.27 -7.58
CA GLY A 299 37.51 11.06 -8.12
C GLY A 299 36.34 10.23 -8.70
N HIS A 300 36.41 8.90 -8.67
CA HIS A 300 35.31 8.02 -9.07
C HIS A 300 35.01 7.02 -7.94
N VAL A 301 33.75 6.89 -7.60
CA VAL A 301 33.26 5.85 -6.69
C VAL A 301 32.75 4.71 -7.56
N ASN A 302 33.31 3.52 -7.41
CA ASN A 302 32.81 2.32 -8.07
C ASN A 302 31.63 1.73 -7.30
#